data_d5c0565c8cfb4e75e2cf45d6e69e1c4a
#
_entry.id   d5c0565c8cfb4e75e2cf45d6e69e1c4a
#
_cell.length_a   1.000
_cell.length_b   1.000
_cell.length_c   1.000
_cell.angle_alpha   90.00
_cell.angle_beta   90.00
_cell.angle_gamma   90.00
#
_symmetry.space_group_name_H-M   'P 1'
#
loop_
_entity.id
_entity.type
_entity.pdbx_description
1 polymer ?
#
loop_
_entity_poly.entity_id
_entity_poly.type
_entity_poly.pdbx_seq_one_letter_code
_entity_poly.pdbx_strand_id
1 'polypeptide(L)'
;MAAIIGLLAAIAVPWFVKARTTSEDAAFVNDLRVATSGFVTYSVANASYPPDAGPGVMPTGMDAFFSRRLRWTQPTPIGGQWEWDYEAYGYKAAVSVYQPIRTPAQMLDIDKKIDDGDLTTGSFRVRPGGSGYLYVVE
;
A
#
# COMPACT_ATOMS: atom_id res chain seq x y z
N MET A 1 -35.11 -28.33 2.95
CA MET A 1 -35.02 -26.85 2.89
C MET A 1 -33.77 -26.33 3.58
N ALA A 2 -33.52 -26.74 4.87
CA ALA A 2 -32.32 -26.29 5.62
C ALA A 2 -30.98 -26.68 4.97
N ALA A 3 -30.88 -27.86 4.35
CA ALA A 3 -29.65 -28.32 3.69
C ALA A 3 -29.30 -27.50 2.44
N ILE A 4 -30.29 -27.02 1.70
CA ILE A 4 -30.05 -26.17 0.52
C ILE A 4 -29.57 -24.79 0.93
N ILE A 5 -30.10 -24.21 2.00
CA ILE A 5 -29.68 -22.91 2.54
C ILE A 5 -28.24 -23.00 3.05
N GLY A 6 -27.84 -24.09 3.71
CA GLY A 6 -26.48 -24.32 4.17
C GLY A 6 -25.47 -24.44 3.04
N LEU A 7 -25.82 -25.07 1.92
CA LEU A 7 -24.97 -25.18 0.72
C LEU A 7 -24.76 -23.82 0.05
N LEU A 8 -25.82 -23.02 -0.07
CA LEU A 8 -25.73 -21.67 -0.64
C LEU A 8 -24.83 -20.76 0.21
N ALA A 9 -24.95 -20.80 1.54
CA ALA A 9 -24.09 -20.04 2.45
C ALA A 9 -22.63 -20.47 2.34
N ALA A 10 -22.33 -21.77 2.21
CA ALA A 10 -20.97 -22.28 2.06
C ALA A 10 -20.31 -21.85 0.76
N ILE A 11 -21.07 -21.63 -0.31
CA ILE A 11 -20.57 -21.11 -1.60
C ILE A 11 -20.39 -19.59 -1.56
N ALA A 12 -21.31 -18.87 -0.93
CA ALA A 12 -21.32 -17.41 -0.90
C ALA A 12 -20.17 -16.82 -0.07
N VAL A 13 -19.81 -17.44 1.06
CA VAL A 13 -18.77 -16.93 1.98
C VAL A 13 -17.38 -16.83 1.32
N PRO A 14 -16.84 -17.86 0.64
CA PRO A 14 -15.54 -17.75 -0.05
C PRO A 14 -15.54 -16.67 -1.14
N TRP A 15 -16.63 -16.55 -1.89
CA TRP A 15 -16.76 -15.53 -2.94
C TRP A 15 -16.76 -14.12 -2.33
N PHE A 16 -17.48 -13.91 -1.24
CA PHE A 16 -17.54 -12.64 -0.52
C PHE A 16 -16.16 -12.23 0.01
N VAL A 17 -15.40 -13.14 0.60
CA VAL A 17 -14.03 -12.88 1.10
C VAL A 17 -13.12 -12.47 -0.04
N LYS A 18 -13.18 -13.17 -1.17
CA LYS A 18 -12.38 -12.84 -2.36
C LYS A 18 -12.75 -11.46 -2.94
N ALA A 19 -14.04 -11.15 -3.03
CA ALA A 19 -14.52 -9.85 -3.51
C ALA A 19 -14.07 -8.72 -2.59
N ARG A 20 -14.12 -8.92 -1.28
CA ARG A 20 -13.65 -7.97 -0.27
C ARG A 20 -12.16 -7.72 -0.41
N THR A 21 -11.34 -8.77 -0.52
CA THR A 21 -9.90 -8.67 -0.71
C THR A 21 -9.56 -7.89 -1.99
N THR A 22 -10.23 -8.18 -3.09
CA THR A 22 -10.04 -7.46 -4.36
C THR A 22 -10.39 -5.97 -4.22
N SER A 23 -11.45 -5.64 -3.50
CA SER A 23 -11.86 -4.26 -3.24
C SER A 23 -10.84 -3.52 -2.36
N GLU A 24 -10.33 -4.18 -1.32
CA GLU A 24 -9.30 -3.62 -0.45
C GLU A 24 -7.98 -3.39 -1.21
N ASP A 25 -7.61 -4.33 -2.07
CA ASP A 25 -6.42 -4.19 -2.92
C ASP A 25 -6.55 -3.00 -3.88
N ALA A 26 -7.72 -2.82 -4.48
CA ALA A 26 -7.98 -1.68 -5.36
C ALA A 26 -7.92 -0.35 -4.61
N ALA A 27 -8.46 -0.30 -3.40
CA ALA A 27 -8.38 0.88 -2.54
C ALA A 27 -6.93 1.19 -2.14
N PHE A 28 -6.14 0.18 -1.80
CA PHE A 28 -4.71 0.33 -1.50
C PHE A 28 -3.96 0.90 -2.69
N VAL A 29 -4.16 0.36 -3.89
CA VAL A 29 -3.51 0.83 -5.12
C VAL A 29 -3.86 2.29 -5.39
N ASN A 30 -5.13 2.66 -5.23
CA ASN A 30 -5.57 4.04 -5.40
C ASN A 30 -4.90 4.98 -4.39
N ASP A 31 -4.87 4.60 -3.13
CA ASP A 31 -4.23 5.37 -2.07
C ASP A 31 -2.72 5.49 -2.29
N LEU A 32 -2.08 4.43 -2.77
CA LEU A 32 -0.66 4.44 -3.11
C LEU A 32 -0.37 5.47 -4.21
N ARG A 33 -1.20 5.54 -5.24
CA ARG A 33 -1.07 6.53 -6.31
C ARG A 33 -1.25 7.95 -5.80
N VAL A 34 -2.23 8.16 -4.93
CA VAL A 34 -2.50 9.47 -4.32
C VAL A 34 -1.31 9.89 -3.44
N ALA A 35 -0.80 8.98 -2.63
CA ALA A 35 0.38 9.23 -1.78
C ALA A 35 1.60 9.59 -2.64
N THR A 36 1.90 8.80 -3.65
CA THR A 36 3.03 9.04 -4.57
C THR A 36 2.92 10.41 -5.22
N SER A 37 1.74 10.77 -5.74
CA SER A 37 1.50 12.10 -6.31
C SER A 37 1.72 13.21 -5.30
N GLY A 38 1.31 13.02 -4.06
CA GLY A 38 1.52 13.99 -2.98
C GLY A 38 3.00 14.23 -2.70
N PHE A 39 3.80 13.17 -2.61
CA PHE A 39 5.24 13.29 -2.39
C PHE A 39 5.97 13.94 -3.57
N VAL A 40 5.61 13.57 -4.80
CA VAL A 40 6.18 14.20 -6.00
C VAL A 40 5.84 15.69 -6.03
N THR A 41 4.59 16.06 -5.74
CA THR A 41 4.16 17.47 -5.68
C THR A 41 4.93 18.24 -4.61
N TYR A 42 5.12 17.65 -3.44
CA TYR A 42 5.94 18.24 -2.38
C TYR A 42 7.36 18.49 -2.87
N SER A 43 7.98 17.52 -3.53
CA SER A 43 9.35 17.64 -4.02
C SER A 43 9.51 18.73 -5.06
N VAL A 44 8.53 18.92 -5.92
CA VAL A 44 8.52 20.00 -6.92
C VAL A 44 8.37 21.35 -6.24
N ALA A 45 7.49 21.45 -5.24
CA ALA A 45 7.24 22.71 -4.52
C ALA A 45 8.40 23.14 -3.62
N ASN A 46 9.14 22.17 -3.04
CA ASN A 46 10.18 22.43 -2.03
C ASN A 46 11.60 22.10 -2.49
N ALA A 47 11.76 21.66 -3.74
CA ALA A 47 13.04 21.21 -4.32
C ALA A 47 13.69 20.01 -3.59
N SER A 48 12.95 19.34 -2.71
CA SER A 48 13.39 18.15 -1.98
C SER A 48 12.20 17.38 -1.43
N TYR A 49 12.40 16.09 -1.16
CA TYR A 49 11.39 15.29 -0.46
C TYR A 49 11.37 15.60 1.04
N PRO A 50 10.26 15.30 1.74
CA PRO A 50 10.24 15.44 3.20
C PRO A 50 11.24 14.47 3.86
N PRO A 51 11.69 14.76 5.08
CA PRO A 51 12.53 13.84 5.83
C PRO A 51 11.87 12.50 6.07
N ASP A 52 12.68 11.46 6.27
CA ASP A 52 12.20 10.11 6.59
C ASP A 52 11.27 10.11 7.79
N ALA A 53 10.26 9.25 7.75
CA ALA A 53 9.29 9.12 8.83
C ALA A 53 8.95 7.64 9.08
N GLY A 54 8.72 7.28 10.32
CA GLY A 54 8.39 5.92 10.72
C GLY A 54 6.97 5.49 10.36
N PRO A 55 6.64 4.21 10.61
CA PRO A 55 5.31 3.69 10.31
C PRO A 55 4.19 4.46 11.01
N GLY A 56 3.17 4.84 10.25
CA GLY A 56 2.01 5.56 10.77
C GLY A 56 2.26 7.02 11.16
N VAL A 57 3.45 7.53 10.91
CA VAL A 57 3.82 8.92 11.22
C VAL A 57 3.66 9.78 9.98
N MET A 58 2.99 10.91 10.12
CA MET A 58 2.86 11.89 9.04
C MET A 58 4.23 12.54 8.77
N PRO A 59 4.77 12.41 7.54
CA PRO A 59 6.01 13.11 7.20
C PRO A 59 5.81 14.63 7.30
N THR A 60 6.86 15.30 7.75
CA THR A 60 6.83 16.76 8.00
C THR A 60 6.38 17.53 6.75
N GLY A 61 5.32 18.31 6.88
CA GLY A 61 4.81 19.17 5.82
C GLY A 61 3.88 18.48 4.81
N MET A 62 3.66 17.17 4.92
CA MET A 62 2.84 16.42 3.95
C MET A 62 1.33 16.55 4.17
N ASP A 63 0.89 16.99 5.32
CA ASP A 63 -0.53 17.19 5.62
C ASP A 63 -1.23 18.15 4.65
N ALA A 64 -0.51 19.11 4.12
CA ALA A 64 -1.01 20.05 3.10
C ALA A 64 -1.03 19.45 1.67
N PHE A 65 -0.31 18.36 1.43
CA PHE A 65 -0.14 17.75 0.10
C PHE A 65 -0.98 16.48 -0.08
N PHE A 66 -1.50 15.90 1.00
CA PHE A 66 -2.39 14.75 0.91
C PHE A 66 -3.85 15.19 0.79
N SER A 67 -4.61 14.47 -0.03
CA SER A 67 -6.06 14.69 -0.10
C SER A 67 -6.71 14.26 1.24
N ARG A 68 -7.87 14.85 1.53
CA ARG A 68 -8.64 14.48 2.74
C ARG A 68 -9.07 13.01 2.77
N ARG A 69 -9.05 12.33 1.61
CA ARG A 69 -9.42 10.93 1.49
C ARG A 69 -8.28 9.99 1.90
N LEU A 70 -7.03 10.44 1.78
CA LEU A 70 -5.88 9.66 2.18
C LEU A 70 -5.65 9.81 3.68
N ARG A 71 -5.86 8.73 4.41
CA ARG A 71 -5.67 8.68 5.85
C ARG A 71 -4.31 8.07 6.18
N TRP A 72 -3.26 8.86 6.02
CA TRP A 72 -1.88 8.40 6.17
C TRP A 72 -1.58 7.78 7.53
N THR A 73 -2.11 8.37 8.60
CA THR A 73 -1.85 7.91 9.98
C THR A 73 -2.75 6.75 10.42
N GLN A 74 -3.67 6.32 9.60
CA GLN A 74 -4.56 5.18 9.85
C GLN A 74 -4.05 3.93 9.14
N PRO A 75 -4.50 2.71 9.52
CA PRO A 75 -4.15 1.49 8.79
C PRO A 75 -4.48 1.61 7.30
N THR A 76 -3.64 0.98 6.46
CA THR A 76 -3.91 0.93 5.03
C THR A 76 -5.10 0.03 4.71
N PRO A 77 -5.70 0.12 3.51
CA PRO A 77 -6.79 -0.78 3.11
C PRO A 77 -6.45 -2.28 3.14
N ILE A 78 -5.18 -2.64 3.10
CA ILE A 78 -4.72 -4.03 3.20
C ILE A 78 -4.14 -4.37 4.58
N GLY A 79 -4.38 -3.53 5.57
CA GLY A 79 -3.77 -3.62 6.90
C GLY A 79 -2.36 -3.04 6.93
N GLY A 80 -1.74 -3.07 8.10
CA GLY A 80 -0.45 -2.44 8.31
C GLY A 80 -0.54 -0.91 8.29
N GLN A 81 0.61 -0.27 8.21
CA GLN A 81 0.73 1.18 8.30
C GLN A 81 1.46 1.75 7.09
N TRP A 82 1.08 2.94 6.67
CA TRP A 82 1.84 3.71 5.70
C TRP A 82 3.16 4.16 6.30
N GLU A 83 4.22 4.15 5.49
CA GLU A 83 5.52 4.63 5.91
C GLU A 83 6.17 5.39 4.75
N TRP A 84 6.88 6.46 5.08
CA TRP A 84 7.68 7.20 4.12
C TRP A 84 9.15 6.89 4.33
N ASP A 85 9.79 6.36 3.31
CA ASP A 85 11.21 6.03 3.32
C ASP A 85 11.99 7.02 2.45
N TYR A 86 12.81 7.84 3.08
CA TYR A 86 13.67 8.79 2.41
C TYR A 86 15.14 8.44 2.68
N GLU A 87 15.88 8.20 1.60
CA GLU A 87 17.27 7.74 1.65
C GLU A 87 17.44 6.47 2.51
N ALA A 88 16.46 5.59 2.42
CA ALA A 88 16.42 4.34 3.18
C ALA A 88 16.33 3.13 2.22
N TYR A 89 16.80 1.99 2.69
CA TYR A 89 16.73 0.72 1.96
C TYR A 89 17.37 0.75 0.56
N GLY A 90 18.29 1.67 0.30
CA GLY A 90 18.96 1.79 -0.99
C GLY A 90 18.21 2.61 -2.03
N TYR A 91 17.12 3.26 -1.66
CA TYR A 91 16.33 4.13 -2.53
C TYR A 91 16.32 5.56 -2.00
N LYS A 92 16.23 6.52 -2.93
CA LYS A 92 16.13 7.93 -2.55
C LYS A 92 14.78 8.23 -1.90
N ALA A 93 13.69 7.73 -2.49
CA ALA A 93 12.35 8.01 -2.03
C ALA A 93 11.42 6.83 -2.34
N ALA A 94 10.69 6.37 -1.35
CA ALA A 94 9.73 5.27 -1.50
C ALA A 94 8.54 5.43 -0.54
N VAL A 95 7.35 5.05 -1.02
CA VAL A 95 6.16 4.89 -0.19
C VAL A 95 6.07 3.42 0.20
N SER A 96 6.00 3.13 1.49
CA SER A 96 5.99 1.76 1.99
C SER A 96 4.70 1.44 2.73
N VAL A 97 4.36 0.15 2.74
CA VAL A 97 3.38 -0.43 3.67
C VAL A 97 4.12 -1.33 4.65
N TYR A 98 4.02 -0.98 5.92
CA TYR A 98 4.67 -1.69 7.02
C TYR A 98 3.75 -2.77 7.57
N GLN A 99 4.19 -4.03 7.52
CA GLN A 99 3.46 -5.19 8.03
C GLN A 99 1.99 -5.28 7.56
N PRO A 100 1.73 -5.31 6.24
CA PRO A 100 0.37 -5.49 5.75
C PRO A 100 -0.19 -6.86 6.15
N ILE A 101 -1.51 -6.96 6.23
CA ILE A 101 -2.22 -8.22 6.53
C ILE A 101 -2.51 -8.91 5.20
N ARG A 102 -1.46 -9.37 4.55
CA ARG A 102 -1.51 -10.10 3.26
C ARG A 102 -0.39 -11.12 3.21
N THR A 103 -0.66 -12.25 2.57
CA THR A 103 0.38 -13.25 2.25
C THR A 103 1.30 -12.71 1.13
N PRO A 104 2.52 -13.26 0.99
CA PRO A 104 3.38 -12.90 -0.16
C PRO A 104 2.70 -13.13 -1.51
N ALA A 105 1.90 -14.19 -1.66
CA ALA A 105 1.16 -14.46 -2.88
C ALA A 105 0.12 -13.37 -3.18
N GLN A 106 -0.57 -12.88 -2.15
CA GLN A 106 -1.53 -11.77 -2.28
C GLN A 106 -0.83 -10.46 -2.63
N MET A 107 0.35 -10.20 -2.06
CA MET A 107 1.15 -9.04 -2.42
C MET A 107 1.66 -9.11 -3.86
N LEU A 108 2.00 -10.31 -4.33
CA LEU A 108 2.36 -10.52 -5.74
C LEU A 108 1.18 -10.23 -6.67
N ASP A 109 -0.04 -10.56 -6.28
CA ASP A 109 -1.24 -10.23 -7.05
C ASP A 109 -1.42 -8.70 -7.18
N ILE A 110 -1.12 -7.95 -6.14
CA ILE A 110 -1.10 -6.48 -6.19
C ILE A 110 -0.03 -6.00 -7.17
N ASP A 111 1.17 -6.54 -7.07
CA ASP A 111 2.27 -6.17 -7.96
C ASP A 111 1.94 -6.41 -9.44
N LYS A 112 1.31 -7.52 -9.77
CA LYS A 112 0.83 -7.80 -11.13
C LYS A 112 -0.14 -6.75 -11.68
N LYS A 113 -0.85 -6.05 -10.81
CA LYS A 113 -1.80 -5.00 -11.20
C LYS A 113 -1.14 -3.65 -11.41
N ILE A 114 -0.03 -3.38 -10.73
CA ILE A 114 0.59 -2.04 -10.69
C ILE A 114 1.99 -1.98 -11.26
N ASP A 115 2.66 -3.13 -11.39
CA ASP A 115 4.06 -3.19 -11.80
C ASP A 115 4.34 -4.46 -12.62
N ASP A 116 5.54 -5.03 -12.51
CA ASP A 116 6.05 -6.10 -13.36
C ASP A 116 5.66 -7.53 -12.94
N GLY A 117 5.00 -7.71 -11.82
CA GLY A 117 4.65 -9.04 -11.31
C GLY A 117 5.80 -9.81 -10.68
N ASP A 118 6.86 -9.11 -10.26
CA ASP A 118 8.01 -9.65 -9.56
C ASP A 118 8.38 -8.71 -8.41
N LEU A 119 8.18 -9.18 -7.17
CA LEU A 119 8.44 -8.40 -5.96
C LEU A 119 9.94 -8.14 -5.69
N THR A 120 10.83 -8.65 -6.52
CA THR A 120 12.26 -8.39 -6.43
C THR A 120 12.77 -7.39 -7.46
N THR A 121 11.93 -6.99 -8.40
CA THR A 121 12.25 -6.05 -9.49
C THR A 121 11.17 -5.00 -9.63
N GLY A 122 11.39 -4.03 -10.53
CA GLY A 122 10.40 -2.98 -10.78
C GLY A 122 10.31 -1.96 -9.66
N SER A 123 9.17 -1.27 -9.59
CA SER A 123 8.94 -0.20 -8.60
C SER A 123 8.33 -0.72 -7.31
N PHE A 124 7.47 -1.74 -7.35
CA PHE A 124 6.86 -2.33 -6.16
C PHE A 124 7.65 -3.56 -5.73
N ARG A 125 8.26 -3.50 -4.55
CA ARG A 125 9.21 -4.52 -4.09
C ARG A 125 9.02 -4.89 -2.64
N VAL A 126 9.49 -6.09 -2.27
CA VAL A 126 9.71 -6.45 -0.86
C VAL A 126 10.76 -5.50 -0.29
N ARG A 127 10.47 -4.95 0.88
CA ARG A 127 11.42 -4.09 1.59
C ARG A 127 12.55 -4.94 2.19
N PRO A 128 13.81 -4.52 2.05
CA PRO A 128 14.92 -5.21 2.71
C PRO A 128 14.66 -5.40 4.20
N GLY A 129 14.92 -6.62 4.72
CA GLY A 129 14.60 -6.96 6.10
C GLY A 129 13.21 -7.58 6.30
N GLY A 130 12.35 -7.60 5.28
CA GLY A 130 11.07 -8.32 5.31
C GLY A 130 9.98 -7.68 6.16
N SER A 131 10.14 -6.41 6.56
CA SER A 131 9.16 -5.73 7.41
C SER A 131 7.98 -5.13 6.63
N GLY A 132 7.99 -5.24 5.30
CA GLY A 132 6.92 -4.70 4.47
C GLY A 132 7.29 -4.66 3.00
N TYR A 133 6.61 -3.79 2.28
CA TYR A 133 6.77 -3.60 0.83
C TYR A 133 6.91 -2.11 0.55
N LEU A 134 7.65 -1.77 -0.48
CA LEU A 134 7.85 -0.38 -0.88
C LEU A 134 7.54 -0.16 -2.35
N TYR A 135 7.08 1.03 -2.65
CA TYR A 135 6.92 1.52 -4.01
C TYR A 135 7.92 2.64 -4.24
N VAL A 136 8.85 2.41 -5.16
CA VAL A 136 9.94 3.35 -5.45
C VAL A 136 9.38 4.58 -6.17
N VAL A 137 9.57 5.76 -5.58
CA VAL A 137 9.22 7.05 -6.17
C VAL A 137 10.42 7.62 -6.93
N GLU A 138 11.61 7.42 -6.35
CA GLU A 138 12.88 7.84 -6.97
C GLU A 138 14.07 7.04 -6.47
#